data_0dc36f9643ce216ee45d31c1e7f67b4b
#
_entry.id   0dc36f9643ce216ee45d31c1e7f67b4b
#
_cell.length_a   1.000
_cell.length_b   1.000
_cell.length_c   1.000
_cell.angle_alpha   90.00
_cell.angle_beta   90.00
_cell.angle_gamma   90.00
#
_symmetry.space_group_name_H-M   'P 1'
#
loop_
_entity.id
_entity.type
_entity.pdbx_description
1 polymer ?
#
loop_
_entity_poly.entity_id
_entity_poly.type
_entity_poly.pdbx_seq_one_letter_code
_entity_poly.pdbx_strand_id
1 'polypeptide(L)'
;MLLDWSGSMSDCIADTISQLINLVEFVRKINIPFEVYFFTSERDKLEKEKPYWKYKHGDFVFDEFKLVNCVSHRMKKNEFEESLLYLFHMATSYDYRWNRYGDVDEYPQGNNYQMPDKYWLGNTPLNEALLVCNSLVPEFLKKYKVEKLTFITLTDGGANGFRHNQIVPIPETPTRKIDELDIAEAKKKGHNYIK
;
A
#
# COMPACT_ATOMS: atom_id res chain seq x y z
N MET A 1 1.26 8.99 8.16
CA MET A 1 1.03 9.56 6.81
C MET A 1 0.79 8.41 5.85
N LEU A 2 -0.17 8.55 4.95
CA LEU A 2 -0.41 7.65 3.83
C LEU A 2 -0.03 8.33 2.52
N LEU A 3 0.69 7.63 1.66
CA LEU A 3 1.10 8.07 0.34
C LEU A 3 0.48 7.15 -0.70
N ASP A 4 -0.22 7.75 -1.64
CA ASP A 4 -0.73 7.05 -2.82
C ASP A 4 0.43 6.66 -3.74
N TRP A 5 0.54 5.35 -4.01
CA TRP A 5 1.55 4.80 -4.92
C TRP A 5 0.86 4.16 -6.12
N SER A 6 0.09 4.98 -6.85
CA SER A 6 -0.72 4.57 -7.99
C SER A 6 -0.26 5.19 -9.30
N GLY A 7 -0.71 4.61 -10.41
CA GLY A 7 -0.33 5.06 -11.75
C GLY A 7 -0.75 6.49 -12.05
N SER A 8 -1.86 6.98 -11.49
CA SER A 8 -2.33 8.36 -11.67
C SER A 8 -1.41 9.39 -11.05
N MET A 9 -0.66 9.01 -10.00
CA MET A 9 0.32 9.88 -9.35
C MET A 9 1.58 10.14 -10.19
N SER A 10 1.80 9.44 -11.32
CA SER A 10 3.05 9.49 -12.10
C SER A 10 3.52 10.91 -12.42
N ASP A 11 2.60 11.82 -12.73
CA ASP A 11 2.93 13.20 -13.12
C ASP A 11 3.28 14.13 -11.92
N CYS A 12 2.95 13.74 -10.70
CA CYS A 12 3.15 14.57 -9.51
C CYS A 12 3.91 13.87 -8.38
N ILE A 13 4.24 12.58 -8.53
CA ILE A 13 4.81 11.78 -7.45
C ILE A 13 6.17 12.29 -6.99
N ALA A 14 7.02 12.77 -7.90
CA ALA A 14 8.34 13.32 -7.56
C ALA A 14 8.22 14.59 -6.72
N ASP A 15 7.30 15.49 -7.07
CA ASP A 15 7.03 16.71 -6.31
C ASP A 15 6.43 16.38 -4.94
N THR A 16 5.50 15.41 -4.90
CA THR A 16 4.88 14.91 -3.66
C THR A 16 5.91 14.31 -2.71
N ILE A 17 6.83 13.50 -3.22
CA ILE A 17 7.91 12.93 -2.43
C ILE A 17 8.88 14.00 -1.93
N SER A 18 9.20 15.00 -2.76
CA SER A 18 10.07 16.10 -2.33
C SER A 18 9.46 16.88 -1.15
N GLN A 19 8.16 17.13 -1.18
CA GLN A 19 7.45 17.76 -0.05
C GLN A 19 7.38 16.84 1.17
N LEU A 20 7.13 15.55 0.97
CA LEU A 20 7.15 14.55 2.03
C LEU A 20 8.50 14.51 2.73
N ILE A 21 9.61 14.52 1.99
CA ILE A 21 10.99 14.53 2.53
C ILE A 21 11.16 15.75 3.44
N ASN A 22 10.81 16.94 2.98
CA ASN A 22 10.89 18.16 3.79
C ASN A 22 10.07 18.03 5.09
N LEU A 23 8.86 17.48 4.99
CA LEU A 23 7.98 17.29 6.15
C LEU A 23 8.56 16.28 7.15
N VAL A 24 9.02 15.12 6.70
CA VAL A 24 9.56 14.09 7.62
C VAL A 24 10.90 14.50 8.23
N GLU A 25 11.74 15.23 7.51
CA GLU A 25 12.94 15.83 8.07
C GLU A 25 12.61 16.86 9.16
N PHE A 26 11.60 17.71 8.91
CA PHE A 26 11.15 18.69 9.88
C PHE A 26 10.64 18.01 11.15
N VAL A 27 9.67 17.08 11.04
CA VAL A 27 9.09 16.42 12.22
C VAL A 27 10.12 15.58 12.97
N ARG A 28 11.10 15.02 12.26
CA ARG A 28 12.24 14.32 12.89
C ARG A 28 13.13 15.27 13.70
N LYS A 29 13.46 16.44 13.15
CA LYS A 29 14.28 17.47 13.84
C LYS A 29 13.66 17.95 15.15
N ILE A 30 12.33 18.06 15.19
CA ILE A 30 11.57 18.47 16.39
C ILE A 30 11.12 17.25 17.24
N ASN A 31 11.63 16.06 16.92
CA ASN A 31 11.42 14.82 17.66
C ASN A 31 9.93 14.41 17.82
N ILE A 32 9.10 14.68 16.82
CA ILE A 32 7.71 14.20 16.76
C ILE A 32 7.70 12.80 16.16
N PRO A 33 7.08 11.80 16.84
CA PRO A 33 6.93 10.46 16.28
C PRO A 33 6.09 10.47 15.01
N PHE A 34 6.54 9.73 14.00
CA PHE A 34 5.79 9.58 12.74
C PHE A 34 6.06 8.22 12.10
N GLU A 35 5.10 7.80 11.25
CA GLU A 35 5.21 6.66 10.35
C GLU A 35 4.68 7.08 8.99
N VAL A 36 5.36 6.67 7.93
CA VAL A 36 4.94 6.88 6.55
C VAL A 36 4.73 5.53 5.89
N TYR A 37 3.56 5.36 5.30
CA TYR A 37 3.21 4.18 4.52
C TYR A 37 2.83 4.60 3.12
N PHE A 38 3.24 3.86 2.11
CA PHE A 38 2.59 3.95 0.82
C PHE A 38 1.62 2.78 0.63
N PHE A 39 0.52 3.05 -0.09
CA PHE A 39 -0.47 2.05 -0.46
C PHE A 39 -0.58 1.93 -1.98
N THR A 40 -0.75 0.70 -2.46
CA THR A 40 -0.88 0.37 -3.87
C THR A 40 -1.58 -0.98 -4.02
N SER A 41 -1.92 -1.36 -5.26
CA SER A 41 -2.34 -2.73 -5.53
C SER A 41 -1.13 -3.65 -5.69
N GLU A 42 -1.29 -4.90 -5.28
CA GLU A 42 -0.27 -5.93 -5.50
C GLU A 42 -0.34 -6.44 -6.94
N ARG A 43 0.79 -6.43 -7.65
CA ARG A 43 0.92 -7.01 -8.99
C ARG A 43 1.50 -8.42 -9.00
N ASP A 44 1.77 -8.98 -7.83
CA ASP A 44 2.42 -10.27 -7.74
C ASP A 44 1.49 -11.37 -8.29
N LYS A 45 1.77 -11.83 -9.50
CA LYS A 45 1.02 -12.88 -10.23
C LYS A 45 1.09 -14.24 -9.56
N LEU A 46 1.86 -14.39 -8.51
CA LEU A 46 1.84 -15.54 -7.64
C LEU A 46 0.65 -15.41 -6.69
N GLU A 47 -0.55 -15.59 -7.21
CA GLU A 47 -1.72 -15.93 -6.40
C GLU A 47 -1.41 -17.23 -5.63
N LYS A 48 -0.68 -17.08 -4.56
CA LYS A 48 -0.70 -18.10 -3.51
C LYS A 48 -2.14 -18.12 -3.05
N GLU A 49 -2.81 -19.26 -3.26
CA GLU A 49 -4.16 -19.47 -2.75
C GLU A 49 -4.22 -18.93 -1.33
N LYS A 50 -4.96 -17.82 -1.17
CA LYS A 50 -5.11 -17.22 0.16
C LYS A 50 -5.77 -18.27 1.02
N PRO A 51 -5.18 -18.64 2.17
CA PRO A 51 -5.72 -19.73 2.98
C PRO A 51 -7.00 -19.26 3.71
N TYR A 52 -8.11 -19.18 2.98
CA TYR A 52 -9.41 -18.70 3.49
C TYR A 52 -9.86 -19.41 4.77
N TRP A 53 -9.46 -20.66 4.97
CA TRP A 53 -9.75 -21.41 6.21
C TRP A 53 -9.08 -20.83 7.47
N LYS A 54 -8.14 -19.91 7.35
CA LYS A 54 -7.53 -19.20 8.49
C LYS A 54 -8.35 -17.99 8.94
N TYR A 55 -9.28 -17.54 8.12
CA TYR A 55 -10.09 -16.37 8.42
C TYR A 55 -11.36 -16.75 9.18
N LYS A 56 -11.85 -15.80 9.98
CA LYS A 56 -13.07 -15.95 10.78
C LYS A 56 -14.25 -15.29 10.08
N HIS A 57 -15.45 -15.69 10.45
CA HIS A 57 -16.65 -14.99 10.01
C HIS A 57 -16.58 -13.51 10.37
N GLY A 58 -16.86 -12.66 9.39
CA GLY A 58 -16.78 -11.19 9.53
C GLY A 58 -15.42 -10.57 9.14
N ASP A 59 -14.37 -11.39 8.95
CA ASP A 59 -13.10 -10.88 8.46
C ASP A 59 -13.23 -10.36 7.03
N PHE A 60 -12.54 -9.24 6.75
CA PHE A 60 -12.37 -8.72 5.41
C PHE A 60 -11.04 -9.20 4.83
N VAL A 61 -11.09 -9.73 3.61
CA VAL A 61 -9.90 -10.16 2.86
C VAL A 61 -9.77 -9.27 1.63
N PHE A 62 -8.72 -8.48 1.57
CA PHE A 62 -8.44 -7.63 0.43
C PHE A 62 -7.70 -8.43 -0.66
N ASP A 63 -8.16 -8.32 -1.92
CA ASP A 63 -7.59 -9.10 -3.01
C ASP A 63 -6.27 -8.55 -3.52
N GLU A 64 -6.20 -7.26 -3.75
CA GLU A 64 -5.06 -6.60 -4.38
C GLU A 64 -4.61 -5.40 -3.55
N PHE A 65 -4.30 -5.60 -2.28
CA PHE A 65 -3.91 -4.51 -1.40
C PHE A 65 -2.51 -4.73 -0.84
N LYS A 66 -1.73 -3.66 -0.87
CA LYS A 66 -0.40 -3.60 -0.30
C LYS A 66 -0.19 -2.30 0.44
N LEU A 67 0.28 -2.41 1.66
CA LEU A 67 0.68 -1.29 2.49
C LEU A 67 2.13 -1.49 2.95
N VAL A 68 3.00 -0.56 2.61
CA VAL A 68 4.43 -0.64 2.90
C VAL A 68 4.85 0.52 3.79
N ASN A 69 5.41 0.22 4.96
CA ASN A 69 6.07 1.25 5.78
C ASN A 69 7.39 1.64 5.11
N CYS A 70 7.45 2.85 4.57
CA CYS A 70 8.60 3.31 3.81
C CYS A 70 9.54 4.20 4.62
N VAL A 71 9.02 4.98 5.59
CA VAL A 71 9.83 5.82 6.45
C VAL A 71 9.25 5.82 7.87
N SER A 72 10.11 5.66 8.84
CA SER A 72 9.72 5.64 10.25
C SER A 72 10.66 6.49 11.10
N HIS A 73 10.10 7.17 12.08
CA HIS A 73 10.89 7.91 13.07
C HIS A 73 11.84 7.01 13.87
N ARG A 74 11.61 5.69 13.89
CA ARG A 74 12.45 4.71 14.60
C ARG A 74 13.74 4.35 13.87
N MET A 75 13.84 4.68 12.60
CA MET A 75 15.00 4.39 11.79
C MET A 75 16.24 5.10 12.33
N LYS A 76 17.39 4.41 12.31
CA LYS A 76 18.68 5.04 12.56
C LYS A 76 18.94 6.10 11.50
N LYS A 77 19.88 7.01 11.76
CA LYS A 77 20.17 8.12 10.85
C LYS A 77 20.45 7.65 9.42
N ASN A 78 21.37 6.72 9.24
CA ASN A 78 21.75 6.22 7.92
C ASN A 78 20.58 5.50 7.22
N GLU A 79 19.85 4.66 7.94
CA GLU A 79 18.69 3.95 7.45
C GLU A 79 17.58 4.92 6.98
N PHE A 80 17.37 6.00 7.72
CA PHE A 80 16.43 7.05 7.38
C PHE A 80 16.85 7.78 6.09
N GLU A 81 18.11 8.22 6.02
CA GLU A 81 18.66 8.93 4.86
C GLU A 81 18.61 8.05 3.60
N GLU A 82 18.98 6.78 3.72
CA GLU A 82 18.88 5.81 2.62
C GLU A 82 17.42 5.60 2.19
N SER A 83 16.48 5.47 3.13
CA SER A 83 15.06 5.31 2.81
C SER A 83 14.50 6.50 2.04
N LEU A 84 14.86 7.72 2.42
CA LEU A 84 14.47 8.93 1.69
C LEU A 84 15.06 8.97 0.30
N LEU A 85 16.34 8.61 0.17
CA LEU A 85 17.03 8.57 -1.12
C LEU A 85 16.38 7.55 -2.06
N TYR A 86 16.12 6.33 -1.59
CA TYR A 86 15.44 5.31 -2.39
C TYR A 86 14.03 5.73 -2.79
N LEU A 87 13.27 6.33 -1.88
CA LEU A 87 11.93 6.81 -2.17
C LEU A 87 11.94 7.89 -3.25
N PHE A 88 12.90 8.83 -3.16
CA PHE A 88 13.10 9.87 -4.16
C PHE A 88 13.49 9.28 -5.52
N HIS A 89 14.44 8.36 -5.57
CA HIS A 89 14.84 7.69 -6.80
C HIS A 89 13.69 6.92 -7.45
N MET A 90 12.90 6.20 -6.66
CA MET A 90 11.73 5.51 -7.16
C MET A 90 10.72 6.50 -7.78
N ALA A 91 10.45 7.61 -7.10
CA ALA A 91 9.51 8.62 -7.58
C ALA A 91 9.99 9.29 -8.87
N THR A 92 11.25 9.69 -8.93
CA THR A 92 11.82 10.37 -10.11
C THR A 92 11.93 9.45 -11.33
N SER A 93 12.00 8.13 -11.14
CA SER A 93 12.00 7.18 -12.26
C SER A 93 10.67 7.15 -13.03
N TYR A 94 9.58 7.65 -12.43
CA TYR A 94 8.26 7.78 -13.07
C TYR A 94 8.00 9.17 -13.67
N ASP A 95 8.80 10.17 -13.31
CA ASP A 95 8.56 11.54 -13.77
C ASP A 95 9.11 11.74 -15.19
N TYR A 96 8.20 11.82 -16.16
CA TYR A 96 8.53 12.11 -17.56
C TYR A 96 9.24 13.46 -17.75
N ARG A 97 9.09 14.41 -16.81
CA ARG A 97 9.77 15.71 -16.88
C ARG A 97 11.27 15.58 -16.66
N TRP A 98 11.70 14.68 -15.78
CA TRP A 98 13.11 14.37 -15.57
C TRP A 98 13.71 13.61 -16.74
N ASN A 99 12.91 12.78 -17.43
CA ASN A 99 13.34 12.08 -18.64
C ASN A 99 13.38 12.98 -19.89
N ARG A 100 12.72 14.16 -19.88
CA ARG A 100 12.68 15.11 -20.99
C ARG A 100 13.83 16.11 -20.99
N TYR A 101 14.46 16.38 -19.86
CA TYR A 101 15.56 17.34 -19.73
C TYR A 101 16.96 16.72 -19.84
N GLY A 102 17.06 15.40 -19.91
CA GLY A 102 18.28 14.72 -20.28
C GLY A 102 18.37 14.69 -21.81
N ASP A 103 19.33 15.40 -22.41
CA ASP A 103 19.70 15.20 -23.81
C ASP A 103 19.89 13.70 -24.05
N VAL A 104 19.14 13.16 -25.02
CA VAL A 104 18.96 11.73 -25.25
C VAL A 104 20.24 11.00 -25.63
N ASP A 105 21.33 11.74 -25.85
CA ASP A 105 22.60 11.23 -26.33
C ASP A 105 23.65 10.95 -25.25
N GLU A 106 23.39 11.27 -23.99
CA GLU A 106 24.38 11.16 -22.91
C GLU A 106 23.94 10.37 -21.68
N TYR A 107 22.98 9.40 -21.80
CA TYR A 107 22.81 8.41 -20.77
C TYR A 107 23.99 7.43 -20.80
N PRO A 108 24.76 7.33 -19.71
CA PRO A 108 25.70 6.22 -19.58
C PRO A 108 24.87 4.94 -19.70
N GLN A 109 25.05 4.22 -20.78
CA GLN A 109 24.51 2.88 -20.99
C GLN A 109 25.08 1.97 -19.91
N GLY A 110 24.45 1.91 -18.74
CA GLY A 110 25.00 1.11 -17.66
C GLY A 110 24.17 0.97 -16.40
N ASN A 111 23.25 1.85 -16.13
CA ASN A 111 22.36 1.71 -14.97
C ASN A 111 20.90 1.62 -15.40
N ASN A 112 20.53 0.52 -16.04
CA ASN A 112 19.15 0.06 -16.05
C ASN A 112 18.78 -0.32 -14.61
N TYR A 113 18.49 0.69 -13.78
CA TYR A 113 17.83 0.44 -12.50
C TYR A 113 16.45 -0.09 -12.83
N GLN A 114 16.34 -1.41 -12.89
CA GLN A 114 15.02 -2.06 -12.98
C GLN A 114 14.36 -1.95 -11.63
N MET A 115 13.35 -1.09 -11.56
CA MET A 115 12.47 -1.02 -10.41
C MET A 115 11.94 -2.43 -10.10
N PRO A 116 12.14 -2.95 -8.88
CA PRO A 116 11.55 -4.24 -8.52
C PRO A 116 10.03 -4.20 -8.68
N ASP A 117 9.43 -5.25 -9.24
CA ASP A 117 8.00 -5.32 -9.55
C ASP A 117 7.09 -4.92 -8.38
N LYS A 118 7.51 -5.26 -7.17
CA LYS A 118 6.79 -4.92 -5.94
C LYS A 118 6.67 -3.42 -5.64
N TYR A 119 7.43 -2.55 -6.32
CA TYR A 119 7.42 -1.10 -6.13
C TYR A 119 6.85 -0.35 -7.33
N TRP A 120 6.33 -1.05 -8.33
CA TRP A 120 5.64 -0.42 -9.44
C TRP A 120 4.37 0.28 -8.98
N LEU A 121 4.04 1.39 -9.65
CA LEU A 121 2.78 2.09 -9.44
C LEU A 121 1.63 1.17 -9.85
N GLY A 122 0.69 0.98 -8.94
CA GLY A 122 -0.48 0.12 -9.16
C GLY A 122 -1.79 0.91 -9.23
N ASN A 123 -2.85 0.28 -8.78
CA ASN A 123 -4.15 0.92 -8.58
C ASN A 123 -4.18 1.69 -7.25
N THR A 124 -5.30 2.39 -6.99
CA THR A 124 -5.51 3.26 -5.82
C THR A 124 -6.47 2.62 -4.81
N PRO A 125 -6.06 1.62 -4.00
CA PRO A 125 -6.91 0.99 -2.98
C PRO A 125 -6.97 1.85 -1.71
N LEU A 126 -7.45 3.09 -1.84
CA LEU A 126 -7.51 4.07 -0.74
C LEU A 126 -8.46 3.62 0.37
N ASN A 127 -9.60 3.01 0.02
CA ASN A 127 -10.59 2.55 0.99
C ASN A 127 -10.01 1.44 1.89
N GLU A 128 -9.28 0.50 1.30
CA GLU A 128 -8.58 -0.57 2.00
C GLU A 128 -7.50 0.00 2.93
N ALA A 129 -6.73 0.97 2.44
CA ALA A 129 -5.71 1.65 3.24
C ALA A 129 -6.31 2.37 4.45
N LEU A 130 -7.43 3.06 4.28
CA LEU A 130 -8.14 3.74 5.37
C LEU A 130 -8.71 2.74 6.39
N LEU A 131 -9.23 1.59 5.94
CA LEU A 131 -9.71 0.54 6.85
C LEU A 131 -8.57 -0.04 7.69
N VAL A 132 -7.41 -0.31 7.10
CA VAL A 132 -6.24 -0.78 7.85
C VAL A 132 -5.78 0.25 8.87
N CYS A 133 -5.92 1.54 8.58
CA CYS A 133 -5.58 2.61 9.53
C CYS A 133 -6.43 2.60 10.80
N ASN A 134 -7.65 2.04 10.78
CA ASN A 134 -8.44 1.85 12.00
C ASN A 134 -7.72 0.98 13.04
N SER A 135 -6.83 0.09 12.61
CA SER A 135 -5.99 -0.71 13.52
C SER A 135 -4.65 -0.03 13.80
N LEU A 136 -4.02 0.54 12.77
CA LEU A 136 -2.70 1.15 12.90
C LEU A 136 -2.69 2.40 13.77
N VAL A 137 -3.73 3.24 13.70
CA VAL A 137 -3.79 4.48 14.46
C VAL A 137 -3.85 4.24 15.97
N PRO A 138 -4.73 3.38 16.51
CA PRO A 138 -4.72 3.05 17.94
C PRO A 138 -3.41 2.43 18.41
N GLU A 139 -2.79 1.58 17.60
CA GLU A 139 -1.49 1.00 17.93
C GLU A 139 -0.39 2.08 18.00
N PHE A 140 -0.38 3.01 17.06
CA PHE A 140 0.54 4.14 17.06
C PHE A 140 0.37 5.01 18.32
N LEU A 141 -0.87 5.41 18.64
CA LEU A 141 -1.18 6.23 19.82
C LEU A 141 -0.70 5.55 21.10
N LYS A 142 -0.99 4.25 21.26
CA LYS A 142 -0.58 3.45 22.41
C LYS A 142 0.93 3.32 22.49
N LYS A 143 1.59 3.04 21.36
CA LYS A 143 3.04 2.80 21.29
C LYS A 143 3.85 4.03 21.66
N TYR A 144 3.47 5.19 21.13
CA TYR A 144 4.21 6.44 21.31
C TYR A 144 3.68 7.30 22.44
N LYS A 145 2.58 6.88 23.09
CA LYS A 145 1.93 7.60 24.20
C LYS A 145 1.62 9.06 23.84
N VAL A 146 1.14 9.29 22.61
CA VAL A 146 0.77 10.62 22.13
C VAL A 146 -0.73 10.86 22.29
N GLU A 147 -1.11 12.07 22.69
CA GLU A 147 -2.50 12.47 22.93
C GLU A 147 -3.20 12.94 21.66
N LYS A 148 -2.44 13.49 20.71
CA LYS A 148 -2.96 14.03 19.44
C LYS A 148 -2.21 13.42 18.29
N LEU A 149 -2.96 13.06 17.24
CA LEU A 149 -2.41 12.52 16.00
C LEU A 149 -2.91 13.33 14.81
N THR A 150 -2.01 13.73 13.94
CA THR A 150 -2.34 14.29 12.63
C THR A 150 -2.22 13.19 11.59
N PHE A 151 -3.35 12.87 10.95
CA PHE A 151 -3.41 11.90 9.86
C PHE A 151 -3.37 12.65 8.53
N ILE A 152 -2.40 12.33 7.69
CA ILE A 152 -2.19 12.99 6.39
C ILE A 152 -2.25 11.92 5.31
N THR A 153 -3.07 12.14 4.29
CA THR A 153 -3.10 11.35 3.06
C THR A 153 -2.66 12.23 1.90
N LEU A 154 -1.69 11.75 1.14
CA LEU A 154 -1.20 12.39 -0.08
C LEU A 154 -1.66 11.53 -1.25
N THR A 155 -2.60 12.03 -2.03
CA THR A 155 -3.26 11.34 -3.16
C THR A 155 -3.73 12.37 -4.18
N ASP A 156 -3.86 11.97 -5.43
CA ASP A 156 -4.48 12.76 -6.50
C ASP A 156 -6.02 12.72 -6.49
N GLY A 157 -6.62 11.99 -5.54
CA GLY A 157 -8.04 11.99 -5.23
C GLY A 157 -8.88 10.90 -5.88
N GLY A 158 -8.32 10.08 -6.74
CA GLY A 158 -9.06 9.00 -7.40
C GLY A 158 -8.99 7.66 -6.64
N ALA A 159 -9.97 7.34 -5.81
CA ALA A 159 -10.06 6.01 -5.21
C ALA A 159 -10.69 5.00 -6.18
N ASN A 160 -10.11 3.82 -6.30
CA ASN A 160 -10.77 2.69 -6.98
C ASN A 160 -11.99 2.20 -6.20
N GLY A 161 -12.89 1.48 -6.89
CA GLY A 161 -13.98 0.79 -6.22
C GLY A 161 -13.44 -0.15 -5.15
N PHE A 162 -14.08 -0.17 -3.99
CA PHE A 162 -13.69 -1.03 -2.87
C PHE A 162 -13.76 -2.51 -3.26
N ARG A 163 -12.63 -3.19 -3.26
CA ARG A 163 -12.51 -4.61 -3.59
C ARG A 163 -12.17 -5.40 -2.34
N HIS A 164 -13.14 -6.13 -1.84
CA HIS A 164 -12.97 -6.97 -0.66
C HIS A 164 -13.80 -8.24 -0.78
N ASN A 165 -13.36 -9.25 -0.11
CA ASN A 165 -14.14 -10.48 0.12
C ASN A 165 -14.45 -10.54 1.62
N GLN A 166 -15.70 -10.72 1.95
CA GLN A 166 -16.14 -10.95 3.32
C GLN A 166 -16.30 -12.44 3.57
N ILE A 167 -15.72 -12.93 4.65
CA ILE A 167 -15.91 -14.32 5.07
C ILE A 167 -17.27 -14.45 5.72
N VAL A 168 -18.13 -15.23 5.09
CA VAL A 168 -19.50 -15.50 5.58
C VAL A 168 -19.71 -17.00 5.81
N PRO A 169 -20.59 -17.40 6.74
CA PRO A 169 -20.94 -18.80 6.91
C PRO A 169 -21.54 -19.39 5.63
N ILE A 170 -21.26 -20.66 5.35
CA ILE A 170 -21.92 -21.38 4.25
C ILE A 170 -23.42 -21.44 4.55
N PRO A 171 -24.30 -20.96 3.66
CA PRO A 171 -25.73 -20.99 3.87
C PRO A 171 -26.25 -22.43 3.95
N GLU A 172 -27.26 -22.67 4.79
CA GLU A 172 -27.86 -24.00 4.91
C GLU A 172 -28.54 -24.44 3.61
N THR A 173 -29.15 -23.47 2.90
CA THR A 173 -29.81 -23.68 1.61
C THR A 173 -29.24 -22.71 0.58
N PRO A 174 -28.74 -23.21 -0.57
CA PRO A 174 -28.21 -22.36 -1.61
C PRO A 174 -29.34 -21.54 -2.26
N THR A 175 -29.06 -20.27 -2.53
CA THR A 175 -30.05 -19.35 -3.16
C THR A 175 -29.94 -19.30 -4.67
N ARG A 176 -28.84 -19.81 -5.26
CA ARG A 176 -28.58 -19.86 -6.71
C ARG A 176 -27.77 -21.09 -7.08
N LYS A 177 -27.83 -21.53 -8.36
CA LYS A 177 -27.01 -22.65 -8.87
C LYS A 177 -25.49 -22.45 -8.70
N ILE A 178 -25.02 -21.20 -8.78
CA ILE A 178 -23.61 -20.86 -8.58
C ILE A 178 -23.22 -21.12 -7.13
N ASP A 179 -24.10 -20.76 -6.18
CA ASP A 179 -23.87 -20.98 -4.74
C ASP A 179 -23.75 -22.48 -4.41
N GLU A 180 -24.44 -23.37 -5.13
CA GLU A 180 -24.34 -24.83 -4.93
C GLU A 180 -22.95 -25.36 -5.29
N LEU A 181 -22.36 -24.88 -6.38
CA LEU A 181 -21.02 -25.28 -6.82
C LEU A 181 -19.97 -24.77 -5.84
N ASP A 182 -20.06 -23.51 -5.45
CA ASP A 182 -19.13 -22.90 -4.52
C ASP A 182 -19.19 -23.55 -3.13
N ILE A 183 -20.40 -23.86 -2.64
CA ILE A 183 -20.61 -24.58 -1.38
C ILE A 183 -20.04 -26.01 -1.47
N ALA A 184 -20.26 -26.71 -2.57
CA ALA A 184 -19.73 -28.05 -2.76
C ALA A 184 -18.21 -28.05 -2.80
N GLU A 185 -17.59 -27.09 -3.47
CA GLU A 185 -16.15 -26.94 -3.53
C GLU A 185 -15.56 -26.56 -2.15
N ALA A 186 -16.15 -25.59 -1.44
CA ALA A 186 -15.75 -25.20 -0.11
C ALA A 186 -15.81 -26.38 0.88
N LYS A 187 -16.92 -27.16 0.86
CA LYS A 187 -17.07 -28.36 1.69
C LYS A 187 -16.02 -29.43 1.35
N LYS A 188 -15.75 -29.64 0.04
CA LYS A 188 -14.72 -30.58 -0.39
C LYS A 188 -13.33 -30.22 0.07
N LYS A 189 -13.05 -28.92 0.19
CA LYS A 189 -11.77 -28.39 0.71
C LYS A 189 -11.75 -28.27 2.24
N GLY A 190 -12.80 -28.71 2.94
CA GLY A 190 -12.92 -28.64 4.40
C GLY A 190 -13.16 -27.23 4.94
N HIS A 191 -13.67 -26.34 4.11
CA HIS A 191 -13.99 -24.94 4.48
C HIS A 191 -15.39 -24.85 5.07
N ASN A 192 -15.52 -24.13 6.17
CA ASN A 192 -16.80 -23.81 6.79
C ASN A 192 -17.37 -22.46 6.33
N TYR A 193 -16.69 -21.76 5.42
CA TYR A 193 -17.04 -20.44 4.95
C TYR A 193 -16.87 -20.36 3.42
N ILE A 194 -17.67 -19.53 2.78
CA ILE A 194 -17.52 -19.13 1.39
C ILE A 194 -17.08 -17.68 1.29
N LYS A 195 -16.42 -17.37 0.19
CA LYS A 195 -15.85 -16.05 -0.13
C LYS A 195 -16.94 -15.06 -0.58
#